data_a3b64ff2925e0af833745f3b220a03a3
#
_entry.id   a3b64ff2925e0af833745f3b220a03a3
#
_cell.length_a   1.000
_cell.length_b   1.000
_cell.length_c   1.000
_cell.angle_alpha   90.00
_cell.angle_beta   90.00
_cell.angle_gamma   90.00
#
_symmetry.space_group_name_H-M   'P 1'
#
loop_
_entity.id
_entity.type
_entity.pdbx_description
1 polymer ?
#
loop_
_entity_poly.entity_id
_entity_poly.type
_entity_poly.pdbx_seq_one_letter_code
_entity_poly.pdbx_strand_id
1 'polypeptide(L)'
;MREIVVDTETTGLDPNEGHRIVEVACIELVHHVPTGRRFHRYVNPEREMPEDALAIHGLTAEFLARQPPFAVIADELLAFVGADPLVIHNAEFDLAFLNAELARLERQPITVGCIDTLALARSRFPGSPVNLDALCRRFTIDLSDRVEHGAEIDCRLLAAVYLELLGGRQPGLDFALPALLPSMPPGSRDHHVRMHLHRKNSRLIWPC
;
A
#
# COMPACT_ATOMS: atom_id res chain seq x y z
N MET A 1 -0.19 -12.50 -10.22
CA MET A 1 0.04 -11.14 -10.73
C MET A 1 1.21 -10.59 -9.94
N ARG A 2 2.19 -10.00 -10.62
CA ARG A 2 3.33 -9.30 -10.00
C ARG A 2 2.96 -7.81 -9.88
N GLU A 3 3.34 -7.18 -8.79
CA GLU A 3 3.15 -5.75 -8.50
C GLU A 3 4.40 -5.22 -7.82
N ILE A 4 4.67 -3.92 -7.96
CA ILE A 4 5.86 -3.29 -7.38
C ILE A 4 5.42 -2.16 -6.45
N VAL A 5 5.66 -2.32 -5.17
CA VAL A 5 5.53 -1.21 -4.20
C VAL A 5 6.71 -0.28 -4.40
N VAL A 6 6.46 1.02 -4.47
CA VAL A 6 7.50 2.05 -4.68
C VAL A 6 7.29 3.17 -3.68
N ASP A 7 8.39 3.71 -3.19
CA ASP A 7 8.45 4.91 -2.36
C ASP A 7 9.75 5.64 -2.63
N THR A 8 9.76 6.99 -2.48
CA THR A 8 10.91 7.84 -2.71
C THR A 8 11.06 8.89 -1.63
N GLU A 9 12.31 9.15 -1.19
CA GLU A 9 12.65 10.35 -0.44
C GLU A 9 13.29 11.39 -1.38
N THR A 10 13.03 12.66 -1.09
CA THR A 10 13.38 13.76 -2.00
C THR A 10 13.92 14.97 -1.26
N THR A 11 14.60 15.87 -1.98
CA THR A 11 15.09 17.15 -1.41
C THR A 11 13.99 18.19 -1.23
N GLY A 12 12.72 17.88 -1.52
CA GLY A 12 11.58 18.80 -1.39
C GLY A 12 10.35 18.30 -2.13
N LEU A 13 9.37 19.17 -2.36
CA LEU A 13 8.02 18.76 -2.73
C LEU A 13 7.72 18.78 -4.24
N ASP A 14 8.45 19.54 -5.04
CA ASP A 14 8.16 19.71 -6.48
C ASP A 14 9.43 19.54 -7.33
N PRO A 15 9.49 18.53 -8.23
CA PRO A 15 10.62 18.36 -9.13
C PRO A 15 10.79 19.52 -10.13
N ASN A 16 9.73 20.32 -10.40
CA ASN A 16 9.81 21.48 -11.26
C ASN A 16 10.57 22.66 -10.61
N GLU A 17 10.66 22.69 -9.28
CA GLU A 17 11.50 23.62 -8.53
C GLU A 17 12.95 23.13 -8.40
N GLY A 18 13.29 22.09 -9.14
CA GLY A 18 14.63 21.50 -9.17
C GLY A 18 14.91 20.55 -8.02
N HIS A 19 13.90 20.14 -7.25
CA HIS A 19 14.06 19.09 -6.24
C HIS A 19 14.38 17.73 -6.89
N ARG A 20 15.09 16.88 -6.16
CA ARG A 20 15.68 15.64 -6.67
C ARG A 20 15.38 14.48 -5.72
N ILE A 21 15.43 13.27 -6.25
CA ILE A 21 15.38 12.02 -5.47
C ILE A 21 16.69 11.85 -4.69
N VAL A 22 16.60 11.42 -3.43
CA VAL A 22 17.73 11.07 -2.56
C VAL A 22 17.71 9.61 -2.11
N GLU A 23 16.55 8.98 -2.13
CA GLU A 23 16.39 7.55 -1.88
C GLU A 23 15.24 7.01 -2.74
N VAL A 24 15.39 5.80 -3.25
CA VAL A 24 14.32 5.08 -3.93
C VAL A 24 14.33 3.63 -3.49
N ALA A 25 13.15 3.12 -3.14
CA ALA A 25 12.97 1.72 -2.82
C ALA A 25 11.82 1.11 -3.62
N CYS A 26 11.98 -0.17 -3.96
CA CYS A 26 10.93 -0.97 -4.56
C CYS A 26 10.89 -2.34 -3.90
N ILE A 27 9.68 -2.86 -3.65
CA ILE A 27 9.45 -4.21 -3.14
C ILE A 27 8.54 -4.97 -4.11
N GLU A 28 8.98 -6.17 -4.50
CA GLU A 28 8.18 -7.04 -5.35
C GLU A 28 7.10 -7.76 -4.53
N LEU A 29 5.87 -7.67 -5.02
CA LEU A 29 4.74 -8.49 -4.56
C LEU A 29 4.35 -9.49 -5.64
N VAL A 30 3.97 -10.71 -5.21
CA VAL A 30 3.27 -11.68 -6.06
C VAL A 30 2.00 -12.09 -5.33
N HIS A 31 0.86 -11.91 -5.99
CA HIS A 31 -0.45 -12.08 -5.35
C HIS A 31 -0.58 -11.28 -4.05
N HIS A 32 -0.14 -10.01 -4.09
CA HIS A 32 -0.15 -9.05 -2.97
C HIS A 32 0.74 -9.41 -1.78
N VAL A 33 1.61 -10.43 -1.90
CA VAL A 33 2.52 -10.89 -0.83
C VAL A 33 3.96 -10.58 -1.22
N PRO A 34 4.78 -9.97 -0.33
CA PRO A 34 6.20 -9.74 -0.59
C PRO A 34 6.94 -11.03 -0.89
N THR A 35 7.76 -11.03 -1.97
CA THR A 35 8.58 -12.19 -2.37
C THR A 35 9.96 -12.20 -1.70
N GLY A 36 10.36 -11.08 -1.08
CA GLY A 36 11.70 -10.83 -0.58
C GLY A 36 12.63 -10.17 -1.61
N ARG A 37 12.24 -10.10 -2.89
CA ARG A 37 12.99 -9.33 -3.89
C ARG A 37 12.72 -7.85 -3.69
N ARG A 38 13.81 -7.06 -3.68
CA ARG A 38 13.77 -5.61 -3.48
C ARG A 38 14.85 -4.92 -4.29
N PHE A 39 14.58 -3.66 -4.62
CA PHE A 39 15.53 -2.68 -5.10
C PHE A 39 15.59 -1.54 -4.08
N HIS A 40 16.78 -1.12 -3.69
CA HIS A 40 16.95 0.00 -2.76
C HIS A 40 18.25 0.72 -3.07
N ARG A 41 18.20 2.03 -3.27
CA ARG A 41 19.37 2.88 -3.54
C ARG A 41 19.21 4.25 -2.91
N TYR A 42 20.29 4.70 -2.26
CA TYR A 42 20.49 6.11 -1.99
C TYR A 42 21.07 6.77 -3.22
N VAL A 43 20.72 8.03 -3.42
CA VAL A 43 21.04 8.79 -4.65
C VAL A 43 21.67 10.12 -4.27
N ASN A 44 22.79 10.45 -4.92
CA ASN A 44 23.34 11.80 -4.86
C ASN A 44 22.42 12.74 -5.65
N PRO A 45 21.76 13.72 -5.02
CA PRO A 45 20.86 14.64 -5.71
C PRO A 45 21.58 15.70 -6.53
N GLU A 46 22.91 15.77 -6.44
CA GLU A 46 23.75 16.79 -7.11
C GLU A 46 23.30 18.22 -6.83
N ARG A 47 22.76 18.45 -5.63
CA ARG A 47 22.29 19.75 -5.11
C ARG A 47 22.38 19.78 -3.59
N GLU A 48 22.21 20.97 -3.02
CA GLU A 48 22.13 21.16 -1.58
C GLU A 48 20.90 20.46 -0.98
N MET A 49 21.07 19.98 0.25
CA MET A 49 20.00 19.37 1.05
C MET A 49 19.32 20.45 1.89
N PRO A 50 18.02 20.75 1.66
CA PRO A 50 17.24 21.62 2.53
C PRO A 50 17.07 21.05 3.93
N GLU A 51 17.09 21.90 4.95
CA GLU A 51 16.95 21.50 6.36
C GLU A 51 15.61 20.81 6.63
N ASP A 52 14.53 21.26 5.99
CA ASP A 52 13.21 20.67 6.15
C ASP A 52 13.16 19.21 5.64
N ALA A 53 13.81 18.92 4.50
CA ALA A 53 13.90 17.57 3.97
C ALA A 53 14.79 16.68 4.88
N LEU A 54 15.96 17.21 5.28
CA LEU A 54 16.85 16.54 6.21
C LEU A 54 16.13 16.15 7.52
N ALA A 55 15.28 17.04 8.07
CA ALA A 55 14.53 16.77 9.29
C ALA A 55 13.50 15.65 9.14
N ILE A 56 13.06 15.33 7.91
CA ILE A 56 12.08 14.28 7.62
C ILE A 56 12.77 12.91 7.50
N HIS A 57 13.79 12.79 6.65
CA HIS A 57 14.38 11.49 6.29
C HIS A 57 15.80 11.27 6.85
N GLY A 58 16.39 12.26 7.53
CA GLY A 58 17.71 12.14 8.20
C GLY A 58 18.93 12.01 7.27
N LEU A 59 18.77 12.01 5.94
CA LEU A 59 19.84 11.77 4.99
C LEU A 59 20.69 13.04 4.79
N THR A 60 21.90 13.06 5.32
CA THR A 60 22.79 14.22 5.25
C THR A 60 23.40 14.42 3.88
N ALA A 61 23.69 15.68 3.51
CA ALA A 61 24.38 16.01 2.27
C ALA A 61 25.73 15.29 2.14
N GLU A 62 26.46 15.15 3.26
CA GLU A 62 27.74 14.45 3.30
C GLU A 62 27.62 12.95 2.99
N PHE A 63 26.57 12.30 3.50
CA PHE A 63 26.28 10.90 3.18
C PHE A 63 25.93 10.74 1.71
N LEU A 64 25.03 11.61 1.19
CA LEU A 64 24.51 11.54 -0.17
C LEU A 64 25.56 11.89 -1.22
N ALA A 65 26.53 12.76 -0.90
CA ALA A 65 27.64 13.08 -1.82
C ALA A 65 28.48 11.87 -2.20
N ARG A 66 28.45 10.78 -1.40
CA ARG A 66 29.16 9.53 -1.66
C ARG A 66 28.34 8.50 -2.44
N GLN A 67 27.07 8.80 -2.70
CA GLN A 67 26.16 7.91 -3.41
C GLN A 67 26.23 8.13 -4.92
N PRO A 68 25.83 7.16 -5.73
CA PRO A 68 25.75 7.35 -7.17
C PRO A 68 24.65 8.37 -7.54
N PRO A 69 24.78 9.15 -8.60
CA PRO A 69 23.68 9.93 -9.15
C PRO A 69 22.61 9.03 -9.76
N PHE A 70 21.39 9.57 -9.95
CA PHE A 70 20.24 8.81 -10.48
C PHE A 70 20.54 8.13 -11.83
N ALA A 71 21.34 8.76 -12.68
CA ALA A 71 21.75 8.22 -13.97
C ALA A 71 22.39 6.82 -13.88
N VAL A 72 23.10 6.52 -12.80
CA VAL A 72 23.80 5.25 -12.60
C VAL A 72 22.82 4.12 -12.24
N ILE A 73 21.74 4.44 -11.54
CA ILE A 73 20.78 3.46 -11.02
C ILE A 73 19.55 3.29 -11.92
N ALA A 74 19.31 4.21 -12.86
CA ALA A 74 18.09 4.28 -13.64
C ALA A 74 17.77 2.99 -14.41
N ASP A 75 18.75 2.36 -15.03
CA ASP A 75 18.55 1.13 -15.81
C ASP A 75 18.17 -0.04 -14.92
N GLU A 76 18.82 -0.17 -13.75
CA GLU A 76 18.52 -1.22 -12.79
C GLU A 76 17.11 -1.03 -12.21
N LEU A 77 16.73 0.23 -11.89
CA LEU A 77 15.39 0.57 -11.43
C LEU A 77 14.32 0.20 -12.47
N LEU A 78 14.51 0.62 -13.72
CA LEU A 78 13.56 0.33 -14.80
C LEU A 78 13.45 -1.18 -15.08
N ALA A 79 14.57 -1.90 -15.01
CA ALA A 79 14.57 -3.36 -15.16
C ALA A 79 13.85 -4.06 -13.99
N PHE A 80 13.95 -3.52 -12.77
CA PHE A 80 13.24 -4.05 -11.61
C PHE A 80 11.73 -3.80 -11.72
N VAL A 81 11.31 -2.61 -12.08
CA VAL A 81 9.90 -2.23 -12.29
C VAL A 81 9.29 -3.06 -13.42
N GLY A 82 9.96 -3.12 -14.57
CA GLY A 82 9.44 -3.83 -15.75
C GLY A 82 8.16 -3.20 -16.30
N ALA A 83 7.20 -4.05 -16.66
CA ALA A 83 5.88 -3.65 -17.16
C ALA A 83 4.75 -3.89 -16.14
N ASP A 84 5.10 -4.17 -14.91
CA ASP A 84 4.15 -4.50 -13.85
C ASP A 84 3.54 -3.25 -13.21
N PRO A 85 2.32 -3.32 -12.66
CA PRO A 85 1.69 -2.20 -12.02
C PRO A 85 2.44 -1.79 -10.74
N LEU A 86 2.51 -0.48 -10.51
CA LEU A 86 3.07 0.11 -9.30
C LEU A 86 2.00 0.24 -8.21
N VAL A 87 2.42 0.12 -6.95
CA VAL A 87 1.62 0.37 -5.76
C VAL A 87 2.31 1.48 -4.98
N ILE A 88 1.69 2.64 -4.89
CA ILE A 88 2.30 3.86 -4.34
C ILE A 88 1.29 4.55 -3.42
N HIS A 89 1.77 5.22 -2.37
CA HIS A 89 0.93 6.01 -1.48
C HIS A 89 1.03 7.50 -1.81
N ASN A 90 0.05 8.07 -2.49
CA ASN A 90 0.08 9.38 -3.15
C ASN A 90 0.92 9.34 -4.44
N ALA A 91 0.51 8.49 -5.36
CA ALA A 91 1.27 8.11 -6.56
C ALA A 91 1.70 9.29 -7.45
N GLU A 92 0.95 10.39 -7.46
CA GLU A 92 1.29 11.58 -8.23
C GLU A 92 2.66 12.14 -7.83
N PHE A 93 2.98 12.13 -6.54
CA PHE A 93 4.23 12.64 -6.00
C PHE A 93 5.44 11.83 -6.52
N ASP A 94 5.49 10.54 -6.24
CA ASP A 94 6.65 9.70 -6.62
C ASP A 94 6.81 9.60 -8.12
N LEU A 95 5.71 9.46 -8.87
CA LEU A 95 5.76 9.41 -10.33
C LEU A 95 6.24 10.71 -10.93
N ALA A 96 5.89 11.86 -10.36
CA ALA A 96 6.41 13.16 -10.83
C ALA A 96 7.93 13.21 -10.68
N PHE A 97 8.48 12.81 -9.54
CA PHE A 97 9.92 12.79 -9.29
C PHE A 97 10.65 11.78 -10.18
N LEU A 98 10.16 10.52 -10.23
CA LEU A 98 10.77 9.48 -11.07
C LEU A 98 10.79 9.90 -12.55
N ASN A 99 9.69 10.43 -13.04
CA ASN A 99 9.60 10.88 -14.44
C ASN A 99 10.43 12.12 -14.72
N ALA A 100 10.57 13.04 -13.76
CA ALA A 100 11.48 14.18 -13.90
C ALA A 100 12.95 13.74 -13.98
N GLU A 101 13.37 12.78 -13.16
CA GLU A 101 14.71 12.20 -13.23
C GLU A 101 14.96 11.47 -14.56
N LEU A 102 13.99 10.70 -15.05
CA LEU A 102 14.07 10.03 -16.34
C LEU A 102 14.13 11.02 -17.50
N ALA A 103 13.33 12.09 -17.44
CA ALA A 103 13.35 13.14 -18.47
C ALA A 103 14.71 13.85 -18.56
N ARG A 104 15.41 14.08 -17.43
CA ARG A 104 16.79 14.61 -17.41
C ARG A 104 17.78 13.72 -18.15
N LEU A 105 17.49 12.42 -18.23
CA LEU A 105 18.29 11.40 -18.92
C LEU A 105 17.79 11.13 -20.35
N GLU A 106 16.85 11.93 -20.85
CA GLU A 106 16.19 11.76 -22.15
C GLU A 106 15.55 10.38 -22.32
N ARG A 107 15.06 9.79 -21.19
CA ARG A 107 14.39 8.48 -21.17
C ARG A 107 12.87 8.64 -21.17
N GLN A 108 12.20 7.57 -21.61
CA GLN A 108 10.74 7.52 -21.60
C GLN A 108 10.22 7.50 -20.15
N PRO A 109 9.10 8.17 -19.88
CA PRO A 109 8.48 8.14 -18.57
C PRO A 109 7.93 6.73 -18.23
N ILE A 110 7.78 6.47 -16.95
CA ILE A 110 7.05 5.30 -16.45
C ILE A 110 5.56 5.50 -16.73
N THR A 111 4.99 4.62 -17.55
CA THR A 111 3.58 4.67 -17.99
C THR A 111 2.80 3.42 -17.62
N VAL A 112 3.37 2.52 -16.81
CA VAL A 112 2.68 1.31 -16.33
C VAL A 112 1.49 1.68 -15.44
N GLY A 113 0.55 0.77 -15.28
CA GLY A 113 -0.58 0.97 -14.37
C GLY A 113 -0.10 1.30 -12.95
N CYS A 114 -0.83 2.17 -12.27
CA CYS A 114 -0.51 2.54 -10.90
C CYS A 114 -1.74 2.42 -10.00
N ILE A 115 -1.55 1.82 -8.82
CA ILE A 115 -2.53 1.71 -7.74
C ILE A 115 -2.15 2.73 -6.67
N ASP A 116 -2.89 3.82 -6.60
CA ASP A 116 -2.74 4.82 -5.55
C ASP A 116 -3.47 4.37 -4.28
N THR A 117 -2.71 3.93 -3.29
CA THR A 117 -3.26 3.45 -2.02
C THR A 117 -3.85 4.57 -1.17
N LEU A 118 -3.45 5.84 -1.38
CA LEU A 118 -4.06 7.00 -0.72
C LEU A 118 -5.49 7.21 -1.24
N ALA A 119 -5.69 7.14 -2.56
CA ALA A 119 -7.02 7.23 -3.17
C ALA A 119 -7.91 6.06 -2.72
N LEU A 120 -7.36 4.83 -2.69
CA LEU A 120 -8.04 3.63 -2.20
C LEU A 120 -8.46 3.79 -0.74
N ALA A 121 -7.56 4.27 0.13
CA ALA A 121 -7.82 4.49 1.55
C ALA A 121 -8.88 5.59 1.78
N ARG A 122 -8.84 6.70 1.01
CA ARG A 122 -9.86 7.76 1.08
C ARG A 122 -11.25 7.24 0.73
N SER A 123 -11.33 6.38 -0.27
CA SER A 123 -12.61 5.74 -0.65
C SER A 123 -13.12 4.81 0.44
N ARG A 124 -12.24 4.05 1.10
CA ARG A 124 -12.62 3.08 2.13
C ARG A 124 -12.93 3.72 3.48
N PHE A 125 -12.26 4.83 3.82
CA PHE A 125 -12.36 5.51 5.12
C PHE A 125 -12.64 7.02 4.96
N PRO A 126 -13.79 7.40 4.39
CA PRO A 126 -14.10 8.81 4.15
C PRO A 126 -14.07 9.61 5.47
N GLY A 127 -13.42 10.77 5.43
CA GLY A 127 -13.30 11.68 6.59
C GLY A 127 -12.31 11.24 7.67
N SER A 128 -11.60 10.12 7.50
CA SER A 128 -10.56 9.67 8.44
C SER A 128 -9.16 10.05 7.97
N PRO A 129 -8.17 10.16 8.88
CA PRO A 129 -6.77 10.24 8.50
C PRO A 129 -6.34 8.98 7.72
N VAL A 130 -5.68 9.17 6.57
CA VAL A 130 -5.29 8.09 5.65
C VAL A 130 -3.83 8.20 5.18
N ASN A 131 -2.97 8.97 5.88
CA ASN A 131 -1.54 8.88 5.67
C ASN A 131 -1.03 7.50 6.12
N LEU A 132 0.18 7.11 5.70
CA LEU A 132 0.73 5.77 5.93
C LEU A 132 0.74 5.41 7.43
N ASP A 133 1.15 6.33 8.31
CA ASP A 133 1.13 6.16 9.76
C ASP A 133 -0.25 5.88 10.33
N ALA A 134 -1.25 6.66 9.90
CA ALA A 134 -2.62 6.50 10.35
C ALA A 134 -3.20 5.16 9.92
N LEU A 135 -2.86 4.70 8.71
CA LEU A 135 -3.27 3.39 8.19
C LEU A 135 -2.56 2.26 8.94
N CYS A 136 -1.26 2.37 9.21
CA CYS A 136 -0.53 1.39 10.01
C CYS A 136 -1.14 1.24 11.41
N ARG A 137 -1.42 2.36 12.09
CA ARG A 137 -2.10 2.33 13.41
C ARG A 137 -3.49 1.71 13.33
N ARG A 138 -4.27 2.03 12.28
CA ARG A 138 -5.60 1.48 12.06
C ARG A 138 -5.59 -0.03 11.88
N PHE A 139 -4.61 -0.55 11.16
CA PHE A 139 -4.47 -1.98 10.87
C PHE A 139 -3.58 -2.72 11.87
N THR A 140 -3.12 -2.05 12.92
CA THR A 140 -2.23 -2.62 13.96
C THR A 140 -0.92 -3.16 13.36
N ILE A 141 -0.39 -2.46 12.34
CA ILE A 141 0.90 -2.74 11.73
C ILE A 141 1.98 -2.09 12.61
N ASP A 142 3.02 -2.85 12.94
CA ASP A 142 4.10 -2.39 13.81
C ASP A 142 4.93 -1.29 13.12
N LEU A 143 5.11 -0.18 13.84
CA LEU A 143 5.88 1.01 13.43
C LEU A 143 7.21 1.14 14.20
N SER A 144 7.60 0.16 15.02
CA SER A 144 8.76 0.27 15.92
C SER A 144 10.07 0.52 15.18
N ASP A 145 10.21 0.02 13.96
CA ASP A 145 11.39 0.23 13.12
C ASP A 145 11.42 1.60 12.42
N ARG A 146 10.32 2.37 12.47
CA ARG A 146 10.21 3.66 11.79
C ARG A 146 10.55 4.82 12.73
N VAL A 147 11.84 5.07 12.92
CA VAL A 147 12.35 6.21 13.70
C VAL A 147 12.32 7.49 12.86
N GLU A 148 12.67 7.39 11.58
CA GLU A 148 12.66 8.44 10.56
C GLU A 148 11.96 7.90 9.30
N HIS A 149 11.60 8.78 8.37
CA HIS A 149 11.14 8.37 7.06
C HIS A 149 12.29 7.74 6.27
N GLY A 150 12.01 6.64 5.58
CA GLY A 150 12.98 5.99 4.72
C GLY A 150 12.25 5.10 3.73
N ALA A 151 12.58 5.26 2.44
CA ALA A 151 11.83 4.64 1.35
C ALA A 151 11.72 3.11 1.48
N GLU A 152 12.76 2.42 1.97
CA GLU A 152 12.68 0.96 2.15
C GLU A 152 11.71 0.56 3.27
N ILE A 153 11.71 1.30 4.38
CA ILE A 153 10.81 1.05 5.52
C ILE A 153 9.38 1.33 5.08
N ASP A 154 9.16 2.47 4.41
CA ASP A 154 7.85 2.90 3.97
C ASP A 154 7.28 1.96 2.90
N CYS A 155 8.07 1.42 1.98
CA CYS A 155 7.67 0.34 1.09
C CYS A 155 7.20 -0.93 1.83
N ARG A 156 7.89 -1.34 2.91
CA ARG A 156 7.48 -2.51 3.71
C ARG A 156 6.15 -2.28 4.42
N LEU A 157 5.99 -1.11 5.02
CA LEU A 157 4.74 -0.71 5.68
C LEU A 157 3.60 -0.60 4.66
N LEU A 158 3.88 0.01 3.50
CA LEU A 158 2.90 0.16 2.43
C LEU A 158 2.45 -1.20 1.87
N ALA A 159 3.34 -2.16 1.71
CA ALA A 159 2.98 -3.52 1.30
C ALA A 159 1.99 -4.17 2.28
N ALA A 160 2.20 -4.01 3.58
CA ALA A 160 1.30 -4.51 4.61
C ALA A 160 -0.05 -3.76 4.61
N VAL A 161 -0.02 -2.42 4.52
CA VAL A 161 -1.22 -1.58 4.42
C VAL A 161 -2.04 -1.91 3.18
N TYR A 162 -1.37 -2.11 2.04
CA TYR A 162 -2.04 -2.45 0.78
C TYR A 162 -2.79 -3.76 0.88
N LEU A 163 -2.20 -4.79 1.46
CA LEU A 163 -2.86 -6.07 1.70
C LEU A 163 -4.12 -5.90 2.56
N GLU A 164 -4.05 -5.10 3.63
CA GLU A 164 -5.21 -4.81 4.49
C GLU A 164 -6.28 -3.97 3.77
N LEU A 165 -5.88 -3.04 2.90
CA LEU A 165 -6.80 -2.27 2.06
C LEU A 165 -7.54 -3.16 1.05
N LEU A 166 -6.97 -4.28 0.62
CA LEU A 166 -7.62 -5.26 -0.25
C LEU A 166 -8.54 -6.24 0.50
N GLY A 167 -8.62 -6.18 1.82
CA GLY A 167 -9.46 -7.06 2.63
C GLY A 167 -8.69 -7.99 3.57
N GLY A 168 -7.37 -7.78 3.70
CA GLY A 168 -6.50 -8.56 4.58
C GLY A 168 -6.20 -9.96 4.04
N ARG A 169 -5.59 -10.79 4.90
CA ARG A 169 -5.22 -12.18 4.58
C ARG A 169 -6.41 -13.14 4.48
N GLN A 170 -7.63 -12.69 4.79
CA GLN A 170 -8.83 -13.46 4.55
C GLN A 170 -9.47 -12.98 3.24
N PRO A 171 -9.44 -13.78 2.15
CA PRO A 171 -10.38 -13.57 1.07
C PRO A 171 -11.78 -13.61 1.68
N GLY A 172 -12.59 -12.59 1.45
CA GLY A 172 -14.00 -12.64 1.84
C GLY A 172 -14.58 -13.94 1.28
N LEU A 173 -15.02 -14.83 2.16
CA LEU A 173 -15.88 -15.95 1.77
C LEU A 173 -17.21 -15.31 1.39
N ASP A 174 -17.29 -14.79 0.17
CA ASP A 174 -18.56 -14.50 -0.48
C ASP A 174 -19.27 -15.84 -0.72
N PHE A 175 -19.92 -16.32 0.32
CA PHE A 175 -20.99 -17.31 0.15
C PHE A 175 -22.12 -16.57 -0.58
N ALA A 176 -22.04 -16.47 -1.90
CA ALA A 176 -23.22 -16.33 -2.72
C ALA A 176 -24.06 -17.59 -2.47
N LEU A 177 -24.97 -17.53 -1.49
CA LEU A 177 -26.01 -18.51 -1.36
C LEU A 177 -26.77 -18.50 -2.71
N PRO A 178 -26.75 -19.59 -3.49
CA PRO A 178 -27.62 -19.65 -4.62
C PRO A 178 -29.05 -19.55 -4.07
N ALA A 179 -29.82 -18.60 -4.61
CA ALA A 179 -31.24 -18.47 -4.33
C ALA A 179 -31.97 -19.71 -4.83
N LEU A 180 -31.96 -20.78 -4.06
CA LEU A 180 -32.82 -21.92 -4.21
C LEU A 180 -34.05 -21.70 -3.31
N LEU A 181 -34.92 -20.79 -3.72
CA LEU A 181 -36.31 -20.88 -3.35
C LEU A 181 -37.07 -21.56 -4.49
N PRO A 182 -37.50 -22.81 -4.34
CA PRO A 182 -38.51 -23.35 -5.23
C PRO A 182 -39.81 -22.58 -4.98
N SER A 183 -40.35 -22.00 -6.05
CA SER A 183 -41.69 -21.44 -6.07
C SER A 183 -42.72 -22.53 -5.67
N MET A 184 -43.31 -22.40 -4.51
CA MET A 184 -44.47 -23.23 -4.16
C MET A 184 -45.71 -22.75 -4.92
N PRO A 185 -46.46 -23.63 -5.56
CA PRO A 185 -47.74 -23.28 -6.18
C PRO A 185 -48.79 -22.92 -5.15
N PRO A 186 -49.74 -22.03 -5.48
CA PRO A 186 -50.81 -21.64 -4.56
C PRO A 186 -51.91 -22.73 -4.54
N GLY A 187 -52.26 -23.20 -3.34
CA GLY A 187 -53.56 -23.83 -3.13
C GLY A 187 -53.55 -25.14 -2.38
N SER A 188 -53.87 -25.14 -1.09
CA SER A 188 -55.01 -25.87 -0.53
C SER A 188 -55.13 -25.57 0.97
N ARG A 189 -56.38 -25.30 1.38
CA ARG A 189 -56.78 -24.99 2.73
C ARG A 189 -56.84 -26.25 3.57
N ASP A 190 -56.79 -25.98 4.90
CA ASP A 190 -57.27 -26.79 6.02
C ASP A 190 -56.39 -27.97 6.51
N HIS A 191 -55.79 -27.76 7.68
CA HIS A 191 -56.15 -28.54 8.89
C HIS A 191 -55.45 -27.97 10.14
N HIS A 192 -56.29 -27.60 11.12
CA HIS A 192 -55.90 -27.26 12.49
C HIS A 192 -55.19 -28.46 13.15
N VAL A 193 -53.93 -28.27 13.57
CA VAL A 193 -53.33 -29.11 14.63
C VAL A 193 -52.79 -28.20 15.72
N ARG A 194 -53.48 -28.24 16.86
CA ARG A 194 -53.02 -27.68 18.14
C ARG A 194 -51.81 -28.47 18.59
N MET A 195 -50.66 -27.90 18.76
CA MET A 195 -49.57 -28.46 19.51
C MET A 195 -49.35 -27.67 20.79
N HIS A 196 -49.43 -28.38 21.90
CA HIS A 196 -49.19 -27.92 23.26
C HIS A 196 -47.69 -27.66 23.49
N LEU A 197 -47.38 -26.44 23.97
CA LEU A 197 -46.06 -26.06 24.46
C LEU A 197 -45.87 -26.63 25.88
N HIS A 198 -44.97 -27.58 26.03
CA HIS A 198 -44.41 -27.94 27.32
C HIS A 198 -43.11 -27.19 27.55
N ARG A 199 -43.16 -26.22 28.51
CA ARG A 199 -41.95 -25.60 29.09
C ARG A 199 -41.24 -26.63 29.95
N LYS A 200 -39.95 -26.89 29.71
CA LYS A 200 -39.04 -27.39 30.73
C LYS A 200 -37.81 -26.47 30.82
N ASN A 201 -37.70 -25.85 32.00
CA ASN A 201 -36.50 -25.19 32.51
C ASN A 201 -35.35 -26.18 32.63
N SER A 202 -34.17 -25.84 32.19
CA SER A 202 -32.93 -26.36 32.71
C SER A 202 -31.83 -25.31 32.64
N ARG A 203 -31.43 -24.87 33.80
CA ARG A 203 -30.22 -24.08 34.05
C ARG A 203 -29.00 -24.94 33.75
N LEU A 204 -28.07 -24.45 32.99
CA LEU A 204 -26.69 -24.96 32.91
C LEU A 204 -25.76 -23.96 33.55
N ILE A 205 -25.15 -24.40 34.64
CA ILE A 205 -24.10 -23.76 35.43
C ILE A 205 -22.77 -24.11 34.77
N TRP A 206 -21.89 -23.13 34.58
CA TRP A 206 -20.50 -23.36 34.19
C TRP A 206 -19.63 -23.46 35.45
N PRO A 207 -18.70 -24.42 35.53
CA PRO A 207 -17.65 -24.41 36.56
C PRO A 207 -16.39 -23.71 36.05
N CYS A 208 -15.68 -23.18 36.99
CA CYS A 208 -14.42 -22.43 37.05
C CYS A 208 -13.41 -22.61 35.93
#